data_b5d1360aa9c01fdf4dc9d4e776c67bb2
#
_entry.id   b5d1360aa9c01fdf4dc9d4e776c67bb2
#
_cell.length_a   1.000
_cell.length_b   1.000
_cell.length_c   1.000
_cell.angle_alpha   90.00
_cell.angle_beta   90.00
_cell.angle_gamma   90.00
#
_symmetry.space_group_name_H-M   'P 1'
#
loop_
_entity.id
_entity.type
_entity.pdbx_description
1 polymer ?
#
loop_
_entity_poly.entity_id
_entity_poly.type
_entity_poly.pdbx_seq_one_letter_code
_entity_poly.pdbx_strand_id
1 'polypeptide(L)'
;DARALGTAAGEAALQLCKDADASKVAGASPFTTPGGNDLATILLTPIPVTQDNLDVVLDAGWIDKAALCDGVDATKVAVCA
;
A
#
# COMPACT_ATOMS: atom_id res chain seq x y z
N ASP A 1 0.21 0.72 -1.56
CA ASP A 1 0.47 2.11 -1.13
C ASP A 1 1.77 2.20 -0.35
N ALA A 2 2.79 2.81 -0.95
CA ALA A 2 4.13 2.92 -0.36
C ALA A 2 4.14 3.79 0.91
N ARG A 3 3.26 4.78 1.02
CA ARG A 3 3.12 5.60 2.23
C ARG A 3 2.57 4.78 3.39
N ALA A 4 1.57 3.94 3.13
CA ALA A 4 1.01 3.03 4.13
C ALA A 4 2.05 2.01 4.59
N LEU A 5 2.86 1.46 3.66
CA LEU A 5 3.98 0.57 4.00
C LEU A 5 5.00 1.25 4.90
N GLY A 6 5.41 2.48 4.56
CA GLY A 6 6.36 3.25 5.36
C GLY A 6 5.84 3.59 6.74
N THR A 7 4.58 4.00 6.85
CA THR A 7 3.92 4.30 8.12
C THR A 7 3.84 3.05 9.00
N ALA A 8 3.40 1.92 8.45
CA ALA A 8 3.32 0.66 9.19
C ALA A 8 4.71 0.21 9.67
N ALA A 9 5.73 0.33 8.84
CA ALA A 9 7.10 -0.03 9.21
C ALA A 9 7.64 0.86 10.34
N GLY A 10 7.41 2.17 10.27
CA GLY A 10 7.84 3.12 11.32
C GLY A 10 7.14 2.87 12.65
N GLU A 11 5.84 2.64 12.63
CA GLU A 11 5.06 2.32 13.83
C GLU A 11 5.50 0.99 14.46
N ALA A 12 5.73 -0.04 13.63
CA ALA A 12 6.23 -1.32 14.10
C ALA A 12 7.62 -1.20 14.73
N ALA A 13 8.52 -0.44 14.13
CA ALA A 13 9.86 -0.19 14.68
C ALA A 13 9.79 0.51 16.04
N LEU A 14 8.90 1.50 16.19
CA LEU A 14 8.70 2.20 17.45
C LEU A 14 8.18 1.26 18.54
N GLN A 15 7.24 0.39 18.23
CA GLN A 15 6.71 -0.60 19.16
C GLN A 15 7.77 -1.62 19.58
N LEU A 16 8.63 -2.07 18.64
CA LEU A 16 9.75 -2.98 18.94
C LEU A 16 10.82 -2.33 19.81
N CYS A 17 10.99 -1.01 19.74
CA CYS A 17 11.86 -0.28 20.66
C CYS A 17 11.34 -0.29 22.09
N LYS A 18 10.03 -0.35 22.27
CA LYS A 18 9.39 -0.40 23.59
C LYS A 18 9.30 -1.81 24.15
N ASP A 19 9.06 -2.79 23.30
CA ASP A 19 8.98 -4.22 23.64
C ASP A 19 9.50 -5.02 22.44
N ALA A 20 10.58 -5.74 22.60
CA ALA A 20 11.24 -6.49 21.54
C ALA A 20 10.45 -7.73 21.06
N ASP A 21 9.27 -8.00 21.63
CA ASP A 21 8.42 -9.10 21.19
C ASP A 21 7.58 -8.71 19.98
N ALA A 22 7.96 -9.24 18.80
CA ALA A 22 7.28 -8.95 17.53
C ALA A 22 5.81 -9.40 17.52
N SER A 23 5.44 -10.41 18.32
CA SER A 23 4.05 -10.88 18.38
C SER A 23 3.10 -9.88 19.05
N LYS A 24 3.65 -8.90 19.79
CA LYS A 24 2.89 -7.85 20.46
C LYS A 24 2.70 -6.59 19.65
N VAL A 25 3.25 -6.51 18.44
CA VAL A 25 3.06 -5.37 17.54
C VAL A 25 1.59 -5.32 17.10
N ALA A 26 0.97 -4.14 17.23
CA ALA A 26 -0.44 -3.95 16.88
C ALA A 26 -0.67 -4.25 15.39
N GLY A 27 -1.68 -5.05 15.08
CA GLY A 27 -2.02 -5.46 13.73
C GLY A 27 -1.18 -6.59 13.17
N ALA A 28 -0.19 -7.09 13.91
CA ALA A 28 0.62 -8.22 13.47
C ALA A 28 -0.14 -9.54 13.65
N SER A 29 0.00 -10.43 12.69
CA SER A 29 -0.53 -11.79 12.73
C SER A 29 0.50 -12.77 12.14
N PRO A 30 0.45 -14.05 12.52
CA PRO A 30 1.37 -15.05 11.96
C PRO A 30 1.16 -15.20 10.45
N PHE A 31 2.26 -15.23 9.73
CA PHE A 31 2.28 -15.54 8.30
C PHE A 31 3.35 -16.58 8.04
N THR A 32 2.98 -17.68 7.39
CA THR A 32 3.93 -18.74 7.03
C THR A 32 4.57 -18.43 5.69
N THR A 33 5.90 -18.29 5.68
CA THR A 33 6.67 -18.06 4.46
C THR A 33 6.74 -19.33 3.60
N PRO A 34 7.07 -19.21 2.30
CA PRO A 34 7.31 -20.37 1.45
C PRO A 34 8.39 -21.34 1.98
N GLY A 35 9.35 -20.81 2.76
CA GLY A 35 10.35 -21.64 3.44
C GLY A 35 9.89 -22.32 4.71
N GLY A 36 8.62 -22.20 5.09
CA GLY A 36 8.02 -22.85 6.25
C GLY A 36 8.24 -22.14 7.59
N ASN A 37 8.66 -20.88 7.59
CA ASN A 37 8.84 -20.08 8.80
C ASN A 37 7.61 -19.22 9.09
N ASP A 38 7.16 -19.19 10.33
CA ASP A 38 6.10 -18.31 10.79
C ASP A 38 6.69 -17.01 11.28
N LEU A 39 6.25 -15.89 10.69
CA LEU A 39 6.70 -14.55 11.05
C LEU A 39 5.51 -13.68 11.44
N ALA A 40 5.67 -12.85 12.48
CA ALA A 40 4.71 -11.81 12.81
C ALA A 40 4.71 -10.78 11.67
N THR A 41 3.54 -10.61 11.02
CA THR A 41 3.43 -9.85 9.78
C THR A 41 2.25 -8.89 9.84
N ILE A 42 2.44 -7.67 9.34
CA ILE A 42 1.34 -6.72 9.11
C ILE A 42 1.05 -6.73 7.61
N LEU A 43 -0.08 -7.32 7.22
CA LEU A 43 -0.53 -7.35 5.84
C LEU A 43 -1.42 -6.13 5.57
N LEU A 44 -1.03 -5.33 4.59
CA LEU A 44 -1.85 -4.21 4.11
C LEU A 44 -2.74 -4.69 2.98
N THR A 45 -3.97 -4.17 2.94
CA THR A 45 -4.91 -4.51 1.88
C THR A 45 -4.57 -3.71 0.61
N PRO A 46 -4.18 -4.37 -0.50
CA PRO A 46 -3.95 -3.69 -1.75
C PRO A 46 -5.27 -3.29 -2.40
N ILE A 47 -5.25 -2.18 -3.14
CA ILE A 47 -6.37 -1.77 -3.97
C ILE A 47 -5.99 -2.06 -5.42
N PRO A 48 -6.66 -2.99 -6.11
CA PRO A 48 -6.39 -3.23 -7.53
C PRO A 48 -6.83 -2.02 -8.35
N VAL A 49 -5.91 -1.48 -9.14
CA VAL A 49 -6.18 -0.32 -9.99
C VAL A 49 -6.36 -0.79 -11.43
N THR A 50 -7.49 -0.46 -11.99
CA THR A 50 -7.85 -0.76 -13.38
C THR A 50 -8.21 0.54 -14.10
N GLN A 51 -8.51 0.46 -15.38
CA GLN A 51 -8.96 1.62 -16.17
C GLN A 51 -10.24 2.26 -15.58
N ASP A 52 -11.05 1.49 -14.86
CA ASP A 52 -12.33 1.96 -14.30
C ASP A 52 -12.18 2.76 -13.00
N ASN A 53 -11.04 2.65 -12.32
CA ASN A 53 -10.80 3.31 -11.03
C ASN A 53 -9.44 4.01 -10.94
N LEU A 54 -8.96 4.57 -12.04
CA LEU A 54 -7.71 5.34 -12.08
C LEU A 54 -7.73 6.59 -11.19
N ASP A 55 -8.91 7.11 -10.87
CA ASP A 55 -9.10 8.21 -9.92
C ASP A 55 -8.51 7.92 -8.54
N VAL A 56 -8.46 6.66 -8.11
CA VAL A 56 -7.86 6.25 -6.84
C VAL A 56 -6.40 6.72 -6.73
N VAL A 57 -5.63 6.63 -7.81
CA VAL A 57 -4.22 7.05 -7.83
C VAL A 57 -4.09 8.57 -7.79
N LEU A 58 -5.00 9.28 -8.46
CA LEU A 58 -5.05 10.75 -8.45
C LEU A 58 -5.45 11.28 -7.07
N ASP A 59 -6.49 10.72 -6.47
CA ASP A 59 -6.99 11.12 -5.15
C ASP A 59 -5.96 10.87 -4.05
N ALA A 60 -5.15 9.82 -4.19
CA ALA A 60 -4.05 9.54 -3.30
C ALA A 60 -2.86 10.50 -3.46
N GLY A 61 -2.83 11.29 -4.52
CA GLY A 61 -1.74 12.25 -4.79
C GLY A 61 -0.43 11.61 -5.25
N TRP A 62 -0.48 10.41 -5.81
CA TRP A 62 0.70 9.71 -6.32
C TRP A 62 1.19 10.23 -7.66
N ILE A 63 0.26 10.70 -8.48
CA ILE A 63 0.52 11.25 -9.81
C ILE A 63 -0.52 12.34 -10.09
N ASP A 64 -0.16 13.37 -10.83
CA ASP A 64 -1.14 14.37 -11.28
C ASP A 64 -1.83 13.92 -12.58
N LYS A 65 -2.99 14.54 -12.84
CA LYS A 65 -3.80 14.19 -14.02
C LYS A 65 -3.06 14.45 -15.34
N ALA A 66 -2.26 15.51 -15.41
CA ALA A 66 -1.52 15.85 -16.63
C ALA A 66 -0.50 14.77 -16.96
N ALA A 67 0.24 14.28 -15.97
CA ALA A 67 1.22 13.21 -16.16
C ALA A 67 0.54 11.87 -16.48
N LEU A 68 -0.57 11.53 -15.80
CA LEU A 68 -1.31 10.30 -16.04
C LEU A 68 -1.89 10.25 -17.45
N CYS A 69 -2.38 11.37 -17.96
CA CYS A 69 -3.11 11.45 -19.22
C CYS A 69 -2.23 11.86 -20.41
N ASP A 70 -0.93 12.07 -20.20
CA ASP A 70 0.00 12.41 -21.27
C ASP A 70 0.04 11.30 -22.33
N GLY A 71 -0.24 11.66 -23.58
CA GLY A 71 -0.28 10.71 -24.69
C GLY A 71 -1.50 9.78 -24.72
N VAL A 72 -2.49 10.01 -23.84
CA VAL A 72 -3.70 9.20 -23.74
C VAL A 72 -4.85 9.82 -24.54
N ASP A 73 -5.61 8.97 -25.25
CA ASP A 73 -6.85 9.38 -25.91
C ASP A 73 -7.95 9.57 -24.85
N ALA A 74 -8.25 10.83 -24.53
CA ALA A 74 -9.24 11.20 -23.50
C ALA A 74 -10.66 10.67 -23.80
N THR A 75 -10.96 10.31 -25.04
CA THR A 75 -12.27 9.75 -25.39
C THR A 75 -12.42 8.30 -24.94
N LYS A 76 -11.31 7.63 -24.65
CA LYS A 76 -11.27 6.22 -24.26
C LYS A 76 -11.02 6.00 -22.76
N VAL A 77 -10.58 7.02 -22.05
CA VAL A 77 -10.25 6.94 -20.64
C VAL A 77 -11.02 8.04 -19.89
N ALA A 78 -12.03 7.63 -19.11
CA ALA A 78 -12.97 8.56 -18.47
C ALA A 78 -12.29 9.57 -17.55
N VAL A 79 -11.26 9.17 -16.79
CA VAL A 79 -10.55 10.04 -15.86
C VAL A 79 -9.78 11.16 -16.59
N CYS A 80 -9.47 10.98 -17.86
CA CYS A 80 -8.76 11.94 -18.71
C CYS A 80 -9.69 12.85 -19.54
N ALA A 81 -10.97 12.55 -19.49
CA ALA A 81 -11.97 13.32 -20.22
C ALA A 81 -12.18 14.73 -19.65
#